data_08c54973f57507af02867c603ddbfa4e
#
_entry.id   08c54973f57507af02867c603ddbfa4e
#
_cell.length_a   1.000
_cell.length_b   1.000
_cell.length_c   1.000
_cell.angle_alpha   90.00
_cell.angle_beta   90.00
_cell.angle_gamma   90.00
#
_symmetry.space_group_name_H-M   'P 1'
#
loop_
_entity.id
_entity.type
_entity.pdbx_description
1 polymer ?
#
loop_
_entity_poly.entity_id
_entity_poly.type
_entity_poly.pdbx_seq_one_letter_code
_entity_poly.pdbx_strand_id
1 'polypeptide(L)'
;METLGSRLKALRRQRNLTQQKIADALGVSKTSVIYWEKDENVPKHESLTALAKTLGTTTEWLLDGVAVPEKSNADIAKMEVGIYQAGDPVPDGYVAIDYYDDVFVSAGNGYLNLEKPSNNKMLFPVDLIKECNVEPGTTKVIHVRGESMFPKLKDGQAISIDMSAKTIYDGEIYAFQVGDDTKIKYLFNWNDEGKGGFKAVSANPDKNQFPDEYYSPSRIESEGITILGQYWWKQVVKRIRR
;
A
#
# COMPACT_ATOMS: atom_id res chain seq x y z
N MET A 1 -11.97 19.67 -39.49
CA MET A 1 -12.66 19.22 -38.25
C MET A 1 -12.46 17.73 -38.12
N GLU A 2 -12.14 17.25 -36.95
CA GLU A 2 -12.09 15.80 -36.70
C GLU A 2 -13.53 15.25 -36.64
N THR A 3 -13.82 14.29 -37.49
CA THR A 3 -15.12 13.63 -37.58
C THR A 3 -15.17 12.39 -36.70
N LEU A 4 -16.36 11.81 -36.46
CA LEU A 4 -16.52 10.54 -35.75
C LEU A 4 -15.68 9.45 -36.39
N GLY A 5 -15.71 9.32 -37.73
CA GLY A 5 -14.96 8.30 -38.43
C GLY A 5 -13.45 8.46 -38.32
N SER A 6 -12.97 9.72 -38.36
CA SER A 6 -11.53 10.00 -38.17
C SER A 6 -11.06 9.64 -36.77
N ARG A 7 -11.83 9.96 -35.70
CA ARG A 7 -11.54 9.59 -34.32
C ARG A 7 -11.59 8.08 -34.10
N LEU A 8 -12.63 7.42 -34.62
CA LEU A 8 -12.76 5.96 -34.55
C LEU A 8 -11.53 5.28 -35.18
N LYS A 9 -11.14 5.69 -36.36
CA LYS A 9 -9.98 5.14 -37.08
C LYS A 9 -8.67 5.38 -36.34
N ALA A 10 -8.46 6.58 -35.79
CA ALA A 10 -7.27 6.93 -35.02
C ALA A 10 -7.15 6.04 -33.76
N LEU A 11 -8.24 5.96 -32.95
CA LEU A 11 -8.26 5.19 -31.72
C LEU A 11 -8.13 3.68 -31.96
N ARG A 12 -8.77 3.14 -33.01
CA ARG A 12 -8.59 1.75 -33.40
C ARG A 12 -7.11 1.44 -33.70
N ARG A 13 -6.43 2.30 -34.46
CA ARG A 13 -5.01 2.14 -34.78
C ARG A 13 -4.14 2.22 -33.55
N GLN A 14 -4.40 3.16 -32.68
CA GLN A 14 -3.67 3.30 -31.39
C GLN A 14 -3.80 2.05 -30.53
N ARG A 15 -4.95 1.37 -30.58
CA ARG A 15 -5.20 0.11 -29.86
C ARG A 15 -4.73 -1.14 -30.61
N ASN A 16 -4.09 -1.00 -31.76
CA ASN A 16 -3.64 -2.12 -32.61
C ASN A 16 -4.78 -3.08 -33.00
N LEU A 17 -6.00 -2.54 -33.16
CA LEU A 17 -7.16 -3.33 -33.58
C LEU A 17 -7.36 -3.27 -35.11
N THR A 18 -7.82 -4.39 -35.68
CA THR A 18 -8.26 -4.42 -37.08
C THR A 18 -9.76 -4.08 -37.17
N GLN A 19 -10.21 -3.59 -38.33
CA GLN A 19 -11.64 -3.37 -38.59
C GLN A 19 -12.46 -4.66 -38.37
N GLN A 20 -11.88 -5.80 -38.73
CA GLN A 20 -12.51 -7.11 -38.52
C GLN A 20 -12.70 -7.39 -37.03
N LYS A 21 -11.67 -7.19 -36.18
CA LYS A 21 -11.78 -7.39 -34.73
C LYS A 21 -12.87 -6.53 -34.08
N ILE A 22 -13.02 -5.28 -34.56
CA ILE A 22 -14.10 -4.42 -34.10
C ILE A 22 -15.46 -4.96 -34.55
N ALA A 23 -15.59 -5.35 -35.83
CA ALA A 23 -16.79 -5.92 -36.36
C ALA A 23 -17.24 -7.16 -35.59
N ASP A 24 -16.32 -8.07 -35.32
CA ASP A 24 -16.57 -9.28 -34.55
C ASP A 24 -16.99 -8.99 -33.10
N ALA A 25 -16.33 -8.04 -32.45
CA ALA A 25 -16.68 -7.62 -31.08
C ALA A 25 -18.06 -6.99 -30.95
N LEU A 26 -18.53 -6.32 -31.99
CA LEU A 26 -19.84 -5.66 -32.03
C LEU A 26 -20.96 -6.51 -32.69
N GLY A 27 -20.64 -7.66 -33.27
CA GLY A 27 -21.60 -8.47 -33.99
C GLY A 27 -22.11 -7.83 -35.29
N VAL A 28 -21.28 -6.99 -35.95
CA VAL A 28 -21.62 -6.27 -37.20
C VAL A 28 -20.72 -6.70 -38.35
N SER A 29 -21.07 -6.30 -39.58
CA SER A 29 -20.23 -6.56 -40.73
C SER A 29 -18.97 -5.65 -40.72
N LYS A 30 -17.85 -6.16 -41.24
CA LYS A 30 -16.64 -5.32 -41.45
C LYS A 30 -16.94 -4.10 -42.32
N THR A 31 -17.83 -4.24 -43.29
CA THR A 31 -18.28 -3.17 -44.20
C THR A 31 -18.92 -2.02 -43.38
N SER A 32 -19.71 -2.32 -42.34
CA SER A 32 -20.28 -1.31 -41.45
C SER A 32 -19.21 -0.47 -40.78
N VAL A 33 -18.15 -1.12 -40.24
CA VAL A 33 -17.02 -0.42 -39.60
C VAL A 33 -16.26 0.45 -40.62
N ILE A 34 -16.09 -0.02 -41.86
CA ILE A 34 -15.46 0.76 -42.93
C ILE A 34 -16.26 2.03 -43.26
N TYR A 35 -17.57 1.92 -43.34
CA TYR A 35 -18.47 3.08 -43.62
C TYR A 35 -18.45 4.08 -42.46
N TRP A 36 -18.40 3.60 -41.22
CA TRP A 36 -18.27 4.48 -40.04
C TRP A 36 -16.95 5.25 -40.05
N GLU A 37 -15.83 4.58 -40.38
CA GLU A 37 -14.49 5.22 -40.45
C GLU A 37 -14.35 6.20 -41.62
N LYS A 38 -15.23 6.13 -42.62
CA LYS A 38 -15.29 7.07 -43.76
C LYS A 38 -16.33 8.15 -43.63
N ASP A 39 -17.09 8.15 -42.50
CA ASP A 39 -18.26 9.03 -42.29
C ASP A 39 -19.36 8.87 -43.35
N GLU A 40 -19.37 7.73 -44.05
CA GLU A 40 -20.44 7.40 -45.04
C GLU A 40 -21.73 6.92 -44.36
N ASN A 41 -21.62 6.51 -43.09
CA ASN A 41 -22.75 6.14 -42.24
C ASN A 41 -22.41 6.39 -40.76
N VAL A 42 -23.45 6.58 -39.92
CA VAL A 42 -23.29 6.80 -38.48
C VAL A 42 -23.74 5.54 -37.73
N PRO A 43 -22.93 5.03 -36.74
CA PRO A 43 -23.38 3.92 -35.91
C PRO A 43 -24.65 4.23 -35.16
N LYS A 44 -25.57 3.27 -35.07
CA LYS A 44 -26.74 3.38 -34.18
C LYS A 44 -26.28 3.45 -32.72
N HIS A 45 -27.15 3.95 -31.85
CA HIS A 45 -26.80 4.15 -30.42
C HIS A 45 -26.19 2.92 -29.73
N GLU A 46 -26.77 1.73 -29.97
CA GLU A 46 -26.25 0.47 -29.41
C GLU A 46 -24.84 0.16 -29.93
N SER A 47 -24.58 0.33 -31.23
CA SER A 47 -23.27 0.12 -31.82
C SER A 47 -22.27 1.17 -31.37
N LEU A 48 -22.72 2.42 -31.14
CA LEU A 48 -21.85 3.50 -30.64
C LEU A 48 -21.41 3.23 -29.20
N THR A 49 -22.34 2.77 -28.33
CA THR A 49 -22.02 2.37 -26.96
C THR A 49 -21.06 1.18 -26.91
N ALA A 50 -21.28 0.18 -27.76
CA ALA A 50 -20.38 -0.97 -27.87
C ALA A 50 -19.00 -0.59 -28.41
N LEU A 51 -18.91 0.32 -29.40
CA LEU A 51 -17.68 0.91 -29.89
C LEU A 51 -16.90 1.61 -28.79
N ALA A 52 -17.57 2.49 -28.03
CA ALA A 52 -16.97 3.22 -26.93
C ALA A 52 -16.37 2.27 -25.88
N LYS A 53 -17.11 1.23 -25.50
CA LYS A 53 -16.63 0.19 -24.58
C LYS A 53 -15.44 -0.60 -25.12
N THR A 54 -15.51 -1.03 -26.39
CA THR A 54 -14.45 -1.82 -27.04
C THR A 54 -13.16 -1.03 -27.21
N LEU A 55 -13.27 0.27 -27.47
CA LEU A 55 -12.15 1.17 -27.66
C LEU A 55 -11.67 1.85 -26.36
N GLY A 56 -12.34 1.63 -25.24
CA GLY A 56 -11.99 2.25 -23.95
C GLY A 56 -12.15 3.77 -23.97
N THR A 57 -13.22 4.28 -24.54
CA THR A 57 -13.58 5.69 -24.62
C THR A 57 -15.05 5.90 -24.30
N THR A 58 -15.59 7.11 -24.49
CA THR A 58 -17.02 7.37 -24.32
C THR A 58 -17.70 7.69 -25.66
N THR A 59 -19.02 7.61 -25.66
CA THR A 59 -19.86 7.99 -26.81
C THR A 59 -19.68 9.46 -27.15
N GLU A 60 -19.60 10.32 -26.17
CA GLU A 60 -19.39 11.78 -26.32
C GLU A 60 -18.04 12.06 -26.99
N TRP A 61 -16.97 11.35 -26.58
CA TRP A 61 -15.68 11.51 -27.23
C TRP A 61 -15.70 11.07 -28.69
N LEU A 62 -16.39 9.97 -29.00
CA LEU A 62 -16.52 9.52 -30.39
C LEU A 62 -17.32 10.51 -31.22
N LEU A 63 -18.42 11.08 -30.69
CA LEU A 63 -19.30 11.99 -31.39
C LEU A 63 -18.71 13.39 -31.56
N ASP A 64 -18.22 13.96 -30.46
CA ASP A 64 -17.93 15.39 -30.37
C ASP A 64 -16.45 15.69 -30.13
N GLY A 65 -15.64 14.66 -29.84
CA GLY A 65 -14.22 14.82 -29.48
C GLY A 65 -14.00 15.46 -28.12
N VAL A 66 -15.04 15.55 -27.31
CA VAL A 66 -14.93 16.10 -25.96
C VAL A 66 -14.16 15.08 -25.11
N ALA A 67 -12.99 15.48 -24.62
CA ALA A 67 -12.22 14.65 -23.70
C ALA A 67 -13.09 14.29 -22.50
N VAL A 68 -13.20 12.99 -22.21
CA VAL A 68 -13.80 12.56 -20.95
C VAL A 68 -12.96 13.18 -19.86
N PRO A 69 -13.53 13.90 -18.89
CA PRO A 69 -12.80 14.24 -17.68
C PRO A 69 -12.24 12.92 -17.13
N GLU A 70 -10.94 12.86 -16.86
CA GLU A 70 -10.41 11.73 -16.12
C GLU A 70 -11.32 11.49 -14.92
N LYS A 71 -11.77 10.23 -14.75
CA LYS A 71 -12.52 9.88 -13.54
C LYS A 71 -11.73 10.44 -12.37
N SER A 72 -12.39 11.25 -11.55
CA SER A 72 -11.78 11.78 -10.35
C SER A 72 -10.99 10.65 -9.66
N ASN A 73 -9.71 10.85 -9.46
CA ASN A 73 -8.86 9.93 -8.69
C ASN A 73 -8.96 10.20 -7.18
N ALA A 74 -9.88 11.08 -6.79
CA ALA A 74 -10.19 11.39 -5.40
C ALA A 74 -11.70 11.65 -5.25
N ASP A 75 -12.36 10.79 -4.52
CA ASP A 75 -13.71 11.02 -4.02
C ASP A 75 -13.60 11.69 -2.64
N ILE A 76 -14.08 12.95 -2.58
CA ILE A 76 -14.29 13.62 -1.31
C ILE A 76 -15.65 13.12 -0.81
N ALA A 77 -15.65 12.00 -0.08
CA ALA A 77 -16.80 11.65 0.74
C ALA A 77 -17.05 12.80 1.74
N LYS A 78 -18.32 13.11 2.02
CA LYS A 78 -18.67 13.99 3.15
C LYS A 78 -18.22 13.29 4.44
N MET A 79 -16.98 13.54 4.87
CA MET A 79 -16.49 13.09 6.16
C MET A 79 -16.73 14.21 7.16
N GLU A 80 -17.48 13.93 8.19
CA GLU A 80 -17.47 14.77 9.39
C GLU A 80 -16.13 14.55 10.07
N VAL A 81 -15.29 15.59 10.10
CA VAL A 81 -14.02 15.56 10.81
C VAL A 81 -14.29 15.94 12.26
N GLY A 82 -14.36 14.94 13.14
CA GLY A 82 -14.39 15.14 14.59
C GLY A 82 -12.98 15.19 15.17
N ILE A 83 -12.83 15.93 16.29
CA ILE A 83 -11.60 15.90 17.09
C ILE A 83 -11.81 14.82 18.16
N TYR A 84 -11.00 13.75 18.13
CA TYR A 84 -10.98 12.73 19.16
C TYR A 84 -10.05 13.19 20.29
N GLN A 85 -10.55 13.11 21.53
CA GLN A 85 -9.76 13.38 22.75
C GLN A 85 -9.55 12.08 23.53
N ALA A 86 -8.46 11.98 24.27
CA ALA A 86 -8.19 10.81 25.10
C ALA A 86 -9.34 10.65 26.14
N GLY A 87 -9.99 9.48 26.10
CA GLY A 87 -11.15 9.18 26.94
C GLY A 87 -12.50 9.27 26.24
N ASP A 88 -12.56 9.81 25.03
CA ASP A 88 -13.78 9.76 24.23
C ASP A 88 -14.13 8.31 23.84
N PRO A 89 -15.43 7.99 23.66
CA PRO A 89 -15.81 6.70 23.11
C PRO A 89 -15.27 6.55 21.69
N VAL A 90 -14.77 5.35 21.36
CA VAL A 90 -14.26 5.07 20.01
C VAL A 90 -15.41 5.20 19.00
N PRO A 91 -15.28 6.03 17.97
CA PRO A 91 -16.32 6.20 16.97
C PRO A 91 -16.64 4.89 16.24
N ASP A 92 -17.90 4.73 15.79
CA ASP A 92 -18.30 3.60 14.98
C ASP A 92 -17.42 3.48 13.73
N GLY A 93 -17.03 2.26 13.37
CA GLY A 93 -16.17 2.00 12.22
C GLY A 93 -14.67 2.20 12.48
N TYR A 94 -14.26 2.49 13.70
CA TYR A 94 -12.86 2.63 14.10
C TYR A 94 -12.45 1.65 15.19
N VAL A 95 -11.14 1.38 15.24
CA VAL A 95 -10.48 0.64 16.31
C VAL A 95 -9.44 1.55 16.93
N ALA A 96 -9.40 1.58 18.27
CA ALA A 96 -8.40 2.33 19.03
C ALA A 96 -7.23 1.42 19.39
N ILE A 97 -6.05 1.72 18.85
CA ILE A 97 -4.80 0.98 19.11
C ILE A 97 -3.96 1.78 20.10
N ASP A 98 -3.38 1.08 21.08
CA ASP A 98 -2.53 1.68 22.11
C ASP A 98 -1.30 2.33 21.48
N TYR A 99 -1.03 3.56 21.90
CA TYR A 99 0.07 4.38 21.45
C TYR A 99 1.09 4.55 22.56
N TYR A 100 2.35 4.33 22.22
CA TYR A 100 3.47 4.38 23.16
C TYR A 100 4.41 5.53 22.78
N ASP A 101 4.18 6.70 23.38
CA ASP A 101 4.96 7.92 23.08
C ASP A 101 6.41 7.82 23.51
N ASP A 102 6.69 7.15 24.64
CA ASP A 102 8.02 7.06 25.24
C ASP A 102 8.75 5.77 24.88
N VAL A 103 8.13 4.91 24.08
CA VAL A 103 8.74 3.66 23.65
C VAL A 103 9.42 3.88 22.30
N PHE A 104 10.74 3.97 22.36
CA PHE A 104 11.58 4.06 21.18
C PHE A 104 12.25 2.71 20.94
N VAL A 105 12.05 2.17 19.75
CA VAL A 105 12.81 1.01 19.28
C VAL A 105 14.10 1.53 18.69
N SER A 106 15.20 1.34 19.39
CA SER A 106 16.50 1.86 18.96
C SER A 106 17.35 0.80 18.26
N ALA A 107 18.27 1.28 17.44
CA ALA A 107 19.36 0.48 16.89
C ALA A 107 20.52 0.29 17.91
N GLY A 108 20.20 0.25 19.20
CA GLY A 108 21.13 0.04 20.31
C GLY A 108 20.64 0.67 21.62
N ASN A 109 20.58 -0.08 22.71
CA ASN A 109 20.25 0.33 24.09
C ASN A 109 18.85 0.90 24.32
N GLY A 110 17.79 0.21 23.89
CA GLY A 110 16.41 0.62 24.18
C GLY A 110 15.48 -0.54 24.45
N TYR A 111 14.96 -0.61 25.68
CA TYR A 111 13.90 -1.53 26.06
C TYR A 111 12.58 -1.16 25.38
N LEU A 112 11.88 -2.16 24.83
CA LEU A 112 10.47 -2.02 24.51
C LEU A 112 9.67 -2.21 25.81
N ASN A 113 9.55 -1.16 26.63
CA ASN A 113 8.72 -1.22 27.81
C ASN A 113 7.27 -0.96 27.41
N LEU A 114 6.53 -2.02 27.12
CA LEU A 114 5.10 -1.99 26.80
C LEU A 114 4.18 -2.05 28.04
N GLU A 115 4.72 -1.89 29.24
CA GLU A 115 3.93 -2.01 30.48
C GLU A 115 3.01 -0.79 30.71
N LYS A 116 3.32 0.36 30.12
CA LYS A 116 2.51 1.57 30.26
C LYS A 116 2.28 2.24 28.91
N PRO A 117 1.13 1.95 28.26
CA PRO A 117 0.73 2.75 27.10
C PRO A 117 0.53 4.20 27.55
N SER A 118 0.79 5.15 26.66
CA SER A 118 0.34 6.53 26.88
C SER A 118 -1.18 6.55 27.01
N ASN A 119 -1.74 7.59 27.61
CA ASN A 119 -3.20 7.76 27.64
C ASN A 119 -3.78 8.00 26.23
N ASN A 120 -2.92 8.13 25.23
CA ASN A 120 -3.29 8.37 23.85
C ASN A 120 -3.50 7.05 23.10
N LYS A 121 -4.47 7.06 22.20
CA LYS A 121 -4.73 5.96 21.28
C LYS A 121 -4.73 6.47 19.85
N MET A 122 -4.31 5.64 18.93
CA MET A 122 -4.44 5.94 17.50
C MET A 122 -5.64 5.21 16.93
N LEU A 123 -6.51 5.94 16.24
CA LEU A 123 -7.71 5.38 15.64
C LEU A 123 -7.41 4.91 14.21
N PHE A 124 -7.76 3.68 13.91
CA PHE A 124 -7.67 3.09 12.58
C PHE A 124 -9.05 2.67 12.08
N PRO A 125 -9.40 2.91 10.81
CA PRO A 125 -10.62 2.37 10.22
C PRO A 125 -10.66 0.84 10.33
N VAL A 126 -11.80 0.28 10.71
CA VAL A 126 -12.00 -1.19 10.80
C VAL A 126 -11.71 -1.88 9.46
N ASP A 127 -12.07 -1.24 8.34
CA ASP A 127 -11.84 -1.81 7.01
C ASP A 127 -10.35 -1.91 6.68
N LEU A 128 -9.54 -0.91 7.07
CA LEU A 128 -8.08 -0.97 6.91
C LEU A 128 -7.47 -2.12 7.73
N ILE A 129 -7.93 -2.31 8.96
CA ILE A 129 -7.48 -3.41 9.82
C ILE A 129 -7.78 -4.76 9.17
N LYS A 130 -8.99 -4.93 8.62
CA LYS A 130 -9.40 -6.16 7.92
C LYS A 130 -8.60 -6.37 6.63
N GLU A 131 -8.44 -5.32 5.83
CA GLU A 131 -7.67 -5.37 4.57
C GLU A 131 -6.22 -5.80 4.82
N CYS A 132 -5.61 -5.28 5.88
CA CYS A 132 -4.24 -5.63 6.27
C CYS A 132 -4.14 -6.95 7.06
N ASN A 133 -5.25 -7.62 7.36
CA ASN A 133 -5.32 -8.85 8.17
C ASN A 133 -4.59 -8.71 9.51
N VAL A 134 -4.82 -7.61 10.22
CA VAL A 134 -4.16 -7.24 11.46
C VAL A 134 -5.04 -7.59 12.65
N GLU A 135 -4.42 -8.12 13.73
CA GLU A 135 -5.11 -8.37 15.00
C GLU A 135 -5.04 -7.12 15.90
N PRO A 136 -6.16 -6.39 16.08
CA PRO A 136 -6.14 -5.10 16.81
C PRO A 136 -5.72 -5.25 18.28
N GLY A 137 -6.11 -6.34 18.92
CA GLY A 137 -5.86 -6.58 20.35
C GLY A 137 -4.38 -6.73 20.70
N THR A 138 -3.58 -7.16 19.73
CA THR A 138 -2.12 -7.37 19.87
C THR A 138 -1.30 -6.30 19.18
N THR A 139 -1.95 -5.39 18.45
CA THR A 139 -1.27 -4.34 17.68
C THR A 139 -0.90 -3.16 18.58
N LYS A 140 0.29 -2.61 18.35
CA LYS A 140 0.86 -1.47 19.08
C LYS A 140 1.40 -0.42 18.13
N VAL A 141 1.27 0.86 18.49
CA VAL A 141 1.91 1.98 17.79
C VAL A 141 3.09 2.47 18.63
N ILE A 142 4.25 2.53 18.00
CA ILE A 142 5.54 2.89 18.61
C ILE A 142 6.31 3.86 17.71
N HIS A 143 7.41 4.43 18.22
CA HIS A 143 8.32 5.26 17.42
C HIS A 143 9.59 4.52 17.00
N VAL A 144 10.02 4.79 15.78
CA VAL A 144 11.34 4.38 15.28
C VAL A 144 12.41 5.30 15.86
N ARG A 145 13.55 4.73 16.31
CA ARG A 145 14.73 5.50 16.67
C ARG A 145 15.91 5.09 15.81
N GLY A 146 16.68 6.08 15.40
CA GLY A 146 17.89 5.91 14.61
C GLY A 146 17.63 5.72 13.12
N GLU A 147 18.72 5.55 12.37
CA GLU A 147 18.72 5.62 10.91
C GLU A 147 18.91 4.29 10.20
N SER A 148 18.98 3.17 10.93
CA SER A 148 19.24 1.86 10.32
C SER A 148 18.19 1.44 9.27
N MET A 149 16.97 1.98 9.37
CA MET A 149 15.86 1.71 8.44
C MET A 149 15.57 2.86 7.47
N PHE A 150 16.42 3.91 7.44
CA PHE A 150 16.33 4.97 6.43
C PHE A 150 16.69 4.42 5.03
N PRO A 151 15.97 4.80 3.94
CA PRO A 151 14.88 5.77 3.86
C PRO A 151 13.49 5.17 4.08
N LYS A 152 13.36 3.88 4.33
CA LYS A 152 12.07 3.18 4.48
C LYS A 152 11.29 3.67 5.70
N LEU A 153 11.98 3.74 6.85
CA LEU A 153 11.48 4.31 8.10
C LEU A 153 12.46 5.39 8.57
N LYS A 154 11.94 6.49 9.12
CA LYS A 154 12.73 7.63 9.57
C LYS A 154 12.78 7.69 11.08
N ASP A 155 13.85 8.26 11.62
CA ASP A 155 13.93 8.56 13.06
C ASP A 155 12.72 9.40 13.53
N GLY A 156 12.15 9.05 14.68
CA GLY A 156 10.96 9.66 15.25
C GLY A 156 9.64 9.33 14.53
N GLN A 157 9.65 8.52 13.50
CA GLN A 157 8.42 8.16 12.77
C GLN A 157 7.58 7.15 13.57
N ALA A 158 6.27 7.43 13.72
CA ALA A 158 5.36 6.45 14.29
C ALA A 158 5.10 5.31 13.30
N ILE A 159 5.16 4.09 13.81
CA ILE A 159 4.87 2.85 13.09
C ILE A 159 3.94 1.96 13.91
N SER A 160 3.27 1.04 13.25
CA SER A 160 2.46 0.04 13.93
C SER A 160 2.97 -1.37 13.67
N ILE A 161 2.96 -2.19 14.72
CA ILE A 161 3.44 -3.57 14.75
C ILE A 161 2.31 -4.46 15.27
N ASP A 162 2.00 -5.53 14.53
CA ASP A 162 1.13 -6.60 15.02
C ASP A 162 1.98 -7.66 15.73
N MET A 163 1.82 -7.76 17.04
CA MET A 163 2.60 -8.66 17.88
C MET A 163 2.10 -10.12 17.83
N SER A 164 1.00 -10.39 17.18
CA SER A 164 0.55 -11.77 16.88
C SER A 164 1.29 -12.38 15.69
N ALA A 165 1.76 -11.54 14.74
CA ALA A 165 2.41 -11.94 13.51
C ALA A 165 3.92 -12.18 13.71
N LYS A 166 4.30 -13.38 14.16
CA LYS A 166 5.69 -13.75 14.52
C LYS A 166 6.39 -14.64 13.50
N THR A 167 5.66 -15.19 12.53
CA THR A 167 6.25 -16.00 11.46
C THR A 167 7.02 -15.11 10.50
N ILE A 168 8.30 -15.44 10.25
CA ILE A 168 9.14 -14.66 9.35
C ILE A 168 8.82 -14.99 7.91
N TYR A 169 8.39 -13.98 7.16
CA TYR A 169 8.30 -13.99 5.69
C TYR A 169 9.44 -13.15 5.13
N ASP A 170 10.18 -13.71 4.17
CA ASP A 170 11.38 -13.11 3.61
C ASP A 170 11.14 -11.71 3.03
N GLY A 171 11.94 -10.75 3.49
CA GLY A 171 11.88 -9.38 3.01
C GLY A 171 10.83 -8.50 3.68
N GLU A 172 10.11 -9.02 4.67
CA GLU A 172 9.20 -8.23 5.49
C GLU A 172 9.91 -7.63 6.71
N ILE A 173 9.33 -6.57 7.26
CA ILE A 173 9.92 -5.82 8.40
C ILE A 173 9.32 -6.33 9.70
N TYR A 174 10.18 -6.63 10.66
CA TYR A 174 9.80 -7.07 12.00
C TYR A 174 10.50 -6.26 13.07
N ALA A 175 9.82 -6.13 14.21
CA ALA A 175 10.46 -5.81 15.48
C ALA A 175 10.88 -7.12 16.15
N PHE A 176 12.07 -7.18 16.68
CA PHE A 176 12.60 -8.31 17.45
C PHE A 176 13.51 -7.83 18.56
N GLN A 177 13.63 -8.62 19.60
CA GLN A 177 14.44 -8.34 20.78
C GLN A 177 15.71 -9.20 20.79
N VAL A 178 16.83 -8.59 21.16
CA VAL A 178 18.12 -9.23 21.37
C VAL A 178 18.63 -8.79 22.74
N GLY A 179 18.53 -9.66 23.75
CA GLY A 179 18.76 -9.26 25.13
C GLY A 179 17.84 -8.10 25.51
N ASP A 180 18.43 -6.97 25.87
CA ASP A 180 17.68 -5.76 26.24
C ASP A 180 17.39 -4.82 25.07
N ASP A 181 17.96 -5.10 23.90
CA ASP A 181 17.81 -4.24 22.73
C ASP A 181 16.63 -4.67 21.86
N THR A 182 15.80 -3.71 21.45
CA THR A 182 14.78 -3.93 20.44
C THR A 182 15.22 -3.36 19.10
N LYS A 183 15.15 -4.19 18.06
CA LYS A 183 15.56 -3.85 16.69
C LYS A 183 14.39 -3.93 15.74
N ILE A 184 14.41 -3.05 14.70
CA ILE A 184 13.53 -3.14 13.54
C ILE A 184 14.38 -3.34 12.31
N LYS A 185 14.14 -4.42 11.57
CA LYS A 185 14.89 -4.79 10.35
C LYS A 185 13.99 -5.53 9.36
N TYR A 186 14.46 -5.62 8.12
CA TYR A 186 13.98 -6.65 7.22
C TYR A 186 14.51 -8.00 7.70
N LEU A 187 13.65 -9.00 7.79
CA LEU A 187 14.07 -10.35 8.15
C LEU A 187 13.97 -11.29 6.95
N PHE A 188 14.89 -12.23 6.91
CA PHE A 188 14.95 -13.29 5.92
C PHE A 188 15.24 -14.59 6.64
N ASN A 189 14.52 -15.66 6.32
CA ASN A 189 14.86 -16.98 6.80
C ASN A 189 16.28 -17.34 6.34
N TRP A 190 17.06 -17.87 7.26
CA TRP A 190 18.41 -18.28 6.99
C TRP A 190 18.71 -19.60 7.68
N ASN A 191 19.29 -20.54 6.92
CA ASN A 191 19.65 -21.85 7.44
C ASN A 191 21.17 -21.94 7.59
N ASP A 192 21.60 -22.16 8.81
CA ASP A 192 22.98 -22.49 9.12
C ASP A 192 23.04 -23.99 9.43
N GLU A 193 23.85 -24.73 8.68
CA GLU A 193 24.02 -26.18 8.82
C GLU A 193 22.72 -27.00 8.91
N GLY A 194 21.69 -26.58 8.16
CA GLY A 194 20.37 -27.24 8.15
C GLY A 194 19.48 -26.93 9.35
N LYS A 195 19.86 -26.01 10.20
CA LYS A 195 19.04 -25.49 11.31
C LYS A 195 18.53 -24.10 10.99
N GLY A 196 17.26 -23.85 11.32
CA GLY A 196 16.61 -22.58 11.08
C GLY A 196 17.18 -21.45 11.92
N GLY A 197 17.39 -20.29 11.28
CA GLY A 197 17.77 -19.03 11.86
C GLY A 197 17.21 -17.90 11.00
N PHE A 198 17.67 -16.68 11.21
CA PHE A 198 17.29 -15.58 10.33
C PHE A 198 18.43 -14.58 10.13
N LYS A 199 18.37 -13.88 8.99
CA LYS A 199 19.21 -12.74 8.65
C LYS A 199 18.42 -11.47 8.85
N ALA A 200 18.99 -10.47 9.54
CA ALA A 200 18.40 -9.15 9.74
C ALA A 200 19.14 -8.12 8.89
N VAL A 201 18.41 -7.40 8.04
CA VAL A 201 18.96 -6.48 7.06
C VAL A 201 18.44 -5.07 7.31
N SER A 202 19.38 -4.12 7.43
CA SER A 202 19.05 -2.69 7.52
C SER A 202 18.61 -2.14 6.16
N ALA A 203 17.62 -1.25 6.14
CA ALA A 203 17.24 -0.53 4.92
C ALA A 203 18.30 0.51 4.51
N ASN A 204 19.08 0.98 5.46
CA ASN A 204 20.13 1.96 5.19
C ASN A 204 21.22 1.36 4.28
N PRO A 205 21.57 2.07 3.17
CA PRO A 205 22.59 1.60 2.25
C PRO A 205 24.02 1.59 2.82
N ASP A 206 24.28 2.36 3.88
CA ASP A 206 25.58 2.39 4.54
C ASP A 206 25.79 1.11 5.39
N LYS A 207 26.28 0.08 4.73
CA LYS A 207 26.54 -1.22 5.38
C LYS A 207 27.77 -1.23 6.30
N ASN A 208 28.63 -0.22 6.24
CA ASN A 208 29.72 -0.06 7.18
C ASN A 208 29.18 0.34 8.56
N GLN A 209 28.19 1.22 8.60
CA GLN A 209 27.54 1.66 9.83
C GLN A 209 26.41 0.73 10.26
N PHE A 210 25.67 0.15 9.30
CA PHE A 210 24.49 -0.69 9.53
C PHE A 210 24.65 -2.04 8.82
N PRO A 211 25.56 -2.90 9.26
CA PRO A 211 25.83 -4.21 8.63
C PRO A 211 24.63 -5.14 8.75
N ASP A 212 24.56 -6.13 7.86
CA ASP A 212 23.62 -7.23 7.98
C ASP A 212 24.03 -8.14 9.14
N GLU A 213 23.06 -8.59 9.93
CA GLU A 213 23.29 -9.43 11.09
C GLU A 213 22.72 -10.83 10.87
N TYR A 214 23.41 -11.86 11.33
CA TYR A 214 23.00 -13.25 11.20
C TYR A 214 22.75 -13.84 12.58
N TYR A 215 21.61 -14.49 12.74
CA TYR A 215 21.16 -15.08 13.99
C TYR A 215 20.94 -16.58 13.78
N SER A 216 21.95 -17.38 14.17
CA SER A 216 21.86 -18.85 14.15
C SER A 216 20.92 -19.34 15.26
N PRO A 217 20.37 -20.55 15.19
CA PRO A 217 19.54 -21.13 16.26
C PRO A 217 20.22 -21.11 17.62
N SER A 218 21.52 -21.43 17.67
CA SER A 218 22.28 -21.39 18.93
C SER A 218 22.39 -19.97 19.50
N ARG A 219 22.56 -18.98 18.64
CA ARG A 219 22.59 -17.57 19.05
C ARG A 219 21.20 -17.09 19.50
N ILE A 220 20.14 -17.50 18.81
CA ILE A 220 18.75 -17.18 19.19
C ILE A 220 18.44 -17.69 20.60
N GLU A 221 18.85 -18.93 20.92
CA GLU A 221 18.64 -19.52 22.23
C GLU A 221 19.53 -18.86 23.31
N SER A 222 20.81 -18.68 23.05
CA SER A 222 21.77 -18.16 24.03
C SER A 222 21.57 -16.68 24.37
N GLU A 223 21.13 -15.85 23.40
CA GLU A 223 20.90 -14.42 23.58
C GLU A 223 19.41 -14.10 23.86
N GLY A 224 18.55 -15.12 23.96
CA GLY A 224 17.12 -14.94 24.24
C GLY A 224 16.38 -14.12 23.18
N ILE A 225 16.73 -14.33 21.89
CA ILE A 225 16.18 -13.53 20.81
C ILE A 225 14.72 -13.89 20.56
N THR A 226 13.86 -12.88 20.49
CA THR A 226 12.41 -13.07 20.31
C THR A 226 11.87 -12.15 19.24
N ILE A 227 11.11 -12.71 18.27
CA ILE A 227 10.34 -11.90 17.32
C ILE A 227 9.15 -11.32 18.06
N LEU A 228 9.07 -9.99 18.09
CA LEU A 228 7.99 -9.26 18.77
C LEU A 228 6.76 -9.15 17.89
N GLY A 229 6.92 -8.85 16.59
CA GLY A 229 5.82 -8.76 15.64
C GLY A 229 6.20 -8.16 14.30
N GLN A 230 5.26 -8.19 13.37
CA GLN A 230 5.44 -7.69 12.01
C GLN A 230 4.97 -6.24 11.90
N TYR A 231 5.75 -5.41 11.21
CA TYR A 231 5.36 -4.07 10.81
C TYR A 231 4.30 -4.11 9.71
N TRP A 232 3.26 -3.28 9.84
CA TRP A 232 2.21 -3.18 8.83
C TRP A 232 1.85 -1.74 8.43
N TRP A 233 2.08 -0.73 9.29
CA TRP A 233 1.71 0.65 9.03
C TRP A 233 2.76 1.64 9.50
N LYS A 234 2.85 2.79 8.83
CA LYS A 234 3.65 3.95 9.24
C LYS A 234 2.93 5.26 9.01
N GLN A 235 3.18 6.22 9.89
CA GLN A 235 2.75 7.59 9.71
C GLN A 235 3.56 8.26 8.58
N VAL A 236 2.86 8.97 7.68
CA VAL A 236 3.49 9.83 6.67
C VAL A 236 3.00 11.25 6.86
N VAL A 237 3.91 12.16 7.20
CA VAL A 237 3.62 13.57 7.42
C VAL A 237 4.38 14.42 6.41
N LYS A 238 3.68 15.34 5.74
CA LYS A 238 4.28 16.34 4.86
C LYS A 238 3.99 17.74 5.40
N ARG A 239 5.03 18.53 5.68
CA ARG A 239 4.86 19.94 6.05
C ARG A 239 4.41 20.73 4.84
N ILE A 240 3.34 21.53 5.01
CA ILE A 240 2.86 22.44 3.97
C ILE A 240 3.74 23.71 4.04
N ARG A 241 4.21 24.15 2.88
CA ARG A 241 4.86 25.45 2.75
C ARG A 241 3.75 26.49 2.61
N ARG A 242 3.73 27.47 3.48
CA ARG A 242 2.85 28.64 3.43
C ARG A 242 3.70 29.85 3.10
#